data_aafa0ed7e48b5f90d8c797b53548ecf9
#
_entry.id   aafa0ed7e48b5f90d8c797b53548ecf9
#
_cell.length_a   1.000
_cell.length_b   1.000
_cell.length_c   1.000
_cell.angle_alpha   90.00
_cell.angle_beta   90.00
_cell.angle_gamma   90.00
#
_symmetry.space_group_name_H-M   'P 1'
#
loop_
_entity.id
_entity.type
_entity.pdbx_description
1 polymer ?
#
loop_
_entity_poly.entity_id
_entity_poly.type
_entity_poly.pdbx_seq_one_letter_code
_entity_poly.pdbx_strand_id
1 'polypeptide(L)' 'MKVLFIHGLASSGAYKMASSLRILLKGSEVIAPDVPIEPGEALTFLEGICRDERPDLIVGLSLGGFWAQKLRGYRKI' A
#
# COMPACT_ATOMS: atom_id res chain seq x y z
N MET A 1 3.35 -14.58 -0.89
CA MET A 1 3.91 -13.30 -0.42
C MET A 1 2.78 -12.33 -0.14
N LYS A 2 2.95 -11.50 0.85
CA LYS A 2 1.93 -10.50 1.21
C LYS A 2 2.41 -9.13 0.74
N VAL A 3 1.59 -8.45 -0.05
CA VAL A 3 1.92 -7.16 -0.66
C VAL A 3 0.95 -6.09 -0.17
N LEU A 4 1.48 -4.98 0.34
CA LEU A 4 0.68 -3.82 0.69
C LEU A 4 0.76 -2.82 -0.46
N PHE A 5 -0.39 -2.49 -1.07
CA PHE A 5 -0.47 -1.47 -2.10
C PHE A 5 -1.05 -0.20 -1.50
N ILE A 6 -0.32 0.91 -1.65
CA ILE A 6 -0.75 2.22 -1.13
C ILE A 6 -1.10 3.10 -2.33
N HIS A 7 -2.38 3.43 -2.46
CA HIS A 7 -2.87 4.24 -3.58
C HIS A 7 -2.53 5.72 -3.42
N GLY A 8 -2.61 6.46 -4.54
CA GLY A 8 -2.47 7.91 -4.52
C GLY A 8 -3.80 8.60 -4.22
N LEU A 9 -3.90 9.88 -4.60
CA LEU A 9 -5.10 10.66 -4.36
C LEU A 9 -6.27 10.25 -5.25
N ALA A 10 -6.00 9.73 -6.44
CA ALA A 10 -7.04 9.34 -7.40
C ALA A 10 -7.50 7.91 -7.12
N SER A 11 -8.63 7.76 -6.48
CA SER A 11 -9.12 6.45 -6.05
C SER A 11 -9.36 5.46 -7.19
N SER A 12 -9.84 5.94 -8.34
CA SER A 12 -10.13 5.05 -9.47
C SER A 12 -8.88 4.38 -10.04
N GLY A 13 -7.78 5.14 -10.14
CA GLY A 13 -6.51 4.58 -10.59
C GLY A 13 -5.95 3.55 -9.64
N ALA A 14 -6.10 3.79 -8.35
CA ALA A 14 -5.63 2.87 -7.32
C ALA A 14 -6.32 1.52 -7.42
N TYR A 15 -7.63 1.51 -7.65
CA TYR A 15 -8.39 0.27 -7.76
C TYR A 15 -7.90 -0.59 -8.93
N LYS A 16 -7.69 0.02 -10.10
CA LYS A 16 -7.20 -0.70 -11.27
C LYS A 16 -5.80 -1.27 -11.02
N MET A 17 -4.93 -0.50 -10.41
CA MET A 17 -3.58 -0.94 -10.12
C MET A 17 -3.57 -2.13 -9.16
N ALA A 18 -4.41 -2.10 -8.13
CA ALA A 18 -4.51 -3.21 -7.18
C ALA A 18 -4.97 -4.48 -7.90
N SER A 19 -5.95 -4.39 -8.80
CA SER A 19 -6.40 -5.53 -9.59
C SER A 19 -5.29 -6.06 -10.48
N SER A 20 -4.54 -5.17 -11.12
CA SER A 20 -3.41 -5.57 -11.97
C SER A 20 -2.33 -6.29 -11.16
N LEU A 21 -2.05 -5.80 -9.98
CA LEU A 21 -1.06 -6.44 -9.10
C LEU A 21 -1.51 -7.84 -8.68
N ARG A 22 -2.79 -8.03 -8.42
CA ARG A 22 -3.32 -9.34 -8.08
C ARG A 22 -3.15 -10.35 -9.21
N ILE A 23 -3.27 -9.87 -10.45
CA ILE A 23 -3.04 -10.71 -11.63
C ILE A 23 -1.57 -11.00 -11.82
N LEU A 24 -0.71 -9.96 -11.75
CA LEU A 24 0.72 -10.09 -11.98
C LEU A 24 1.42 -10.90 -10.89
N LEU A 25 0.96 -10.75 -9.66
CA LEU A 25 1.55 -11.44 -8.50
C LEU A 25 0.65 -12.58 -8.05
N LYS A 26 0.25 -13.41 -9.01
CA LYS A 26 -0.62 -14.55 -8.76
C LYS A 26 -0.03 -15.43 -7.67
N GLY A 27 -0.86 -15.80 -6.71
CA GLY A 27 -0.42 -16.57 -5.56
C GLY A 27 -0.04 -15.71 -4.36
N SER A 28 0.04 -14.38 -4.53
CA SER A 28 0.32 -13.45 -3.43
C SER A 28 -0.97 -12.80 -2.95
N GLU A 29 -0.98 -12.40 -1.69
CA GLU A 29 -2.08 -11.63 -1.12
C GLU A 29 -1.78 -10.15 -1.30
N VAL A 30 -2.67 -9.41 -1.96
CA VAL A 30 -2.52 -7.96 -2.14
C VAL A 30 -3.53 -7.25 -1.23
N ILE A 31 -3.02 -6.47 -0.30
CA ILE A 31 -3.81 -5.66 0.61
C ILE A 31 -3.80 -4.23 0.07
N ALA A 32 -4.97 -3.72 -0.29
CA ALA A 32 -5.10 -2.39 -0.88
C ALA A 32 -6.16 -1.59 -0.12
N PRO A 33 -5.84 -1.09 1.08
CA PRO A 33 -6.80 -0.38 1.90
C PRO A 33 -7.07 1.03 1.39
N ASP A 34 -8.21 1.58 1.75
CA ASP A 34 -8.52 2.99 1.55
C ASP A 34 -7.77 3.80 2.60
N VAL A 35 -6.83 4.62 2.15
CA VAL A 35 -5.97 5.39 3.04
C VAL A 35 -6.63 6.74 3.35
N PRO A 36 -6.68 7.15 4.62
CA PRO A 36 -7.21 8.47 4.98
C PRO A 36 -6.48 9.60 4.25
N ILE A 37 -7.19 10.68 3.95
CA ILE A 37 -6.64 11.82 3.22
C ILE A 37 -5.75 12.68 4.11
N GLU A 38 -6.10 12.83 5.38
CA GLU A 38 -5.35 13.65 6.30
C GLU A 38 -3.98 13.00 6.57
N PRO A 39 -2.86 13.74 6.39
CA PRO A 39 -1.52 13.14 6.45
C PRO A 39 -1.18 12.42 7.76
N GLY A 40 -1.50 13.00 8.90
CA GLY A 40 -1.22 12.36 10.18
C GLY A 40 -2.00 11.08 10.38
N GLU A 41 -3.25 11.07 9.96
CA GLU A 41 -4.09 9.87 10.03
C GLU A 41 -3.63 8.82 9.03
N ALA A 42 -3.21 9.24 7.83
CA ALA A 42 -2.74 8.32 6.80
C ALA A 42 -1.53 7.52 7.30
N LEU A 43 -0.55 8.19 7.85
CA LEU A 43 0.67 7.53 8.32
C LEU A 43 0.38 6.60 9.50
N THR A 44 -0.42 7.04 10.45
CA THR A 44 -0.80 6.21 11.61
C THR A 44 -1.57 4.96 11.15
N PHE A 45 -2.50 5.15 10.20
CA PHE A 45 -3.27 4.06 9.65
C PHE A 45 -2.36 3.02 8.97
N LEU A 46 -1.43 3.49 8.14
CA LEU A 46 -0.51 2.60 7.41
C LEU A 46 0.46 1.89 8.36
N GLU A 47 0.93 2.57 9.38
CA GLU A 47 1.79 1.93 10.39
C GLU A 47 1.04 0.81 11.10
N GLY A 48 -0.24 1.02 11.39
CA GLY A 48 -1.08 -0.01 11.98
C GLY A 48 -1.25 -1.22 11.06
N ILE A 49 -1.49 -0.97 9.77
CA ILE A 49 -1.61 -2.04 8.77
C ILE A 49 -0.30 -2.84 8.71
N CYS A 50 0.83 -2.16 8.64
CA CYS A 50 2.13 -2.85 8.57
C CYS A 50 2.39 -3.68 9.82
N ARG A 51 2.03 -3.19 10.98
CA ARG A 51 2.22 -3.91 12.22
C ARG A 51 1.36 -5.17 12.28
N ASP A 52 0.10 -5.07 11.81
CA ASP A 52 -0.84 -6.18 11.88
C ASP A 52 -0.63 -7.20 10.77
N GLU A 53 -0.33 -6.73 9.56
CA GLU A 53 -0.25 -7.59 8.38
C GLU A 53 1.17 -8.03 8.03
N ARG A 54 2.17 -7.26 8.44
CA ARG A 54 3.59 -7.54 8.17
C ARG A 54 3.86 -7.87 6.71
N PRO A 55 3.61 -6.91 5.80
CA PRO A 55 3.78 -7.19 4.37
C PRO A 55 5.23 -7.50 4.01
N ASP A 56 5.39 -8.37 3.04
CA ASP A 56 6.71 -8.69 2.49
C ASP A 56 7.20 -7.63 1.52
N LEU A 57 6.27 -6.90 0.92
CA LEU A 57 6.59 -5.88 -0.07
C LEU A 57 5.56 -4.76 0.01
N ILE A 58 6.03 -3.51 -0.11
CA ILE A 58 5.16 -2.33 -0.18
C ILE A 58 5.30 -1.71 -1.56
N VAL A 59 4.18 -1.51 -2.24
CA VAL A 59 4.12 -0.84 -3.54
C VAL A 59 3.30 0.43 -3.34
N GLY A 60 3.92 1.59 -3.57
CA GLY A 60 3.24 2.87 -3.44
C GLY A 60 3.15 3.57 -4.78
N LEU A 61 1.99 4.15 -5.09
CA LEU A 61 1.75 4.88 -6.32
C LEU A 61 1.53 6.35 -6.00
N SER A 62 2.30 7.25 -6.64
CA SER A 62 2.17 8.69 -6.47
C SER A 62 2.32 9.07 -4.98
N LEU A 63 1.30 9.67 -4.37
CA LEU A 63 1.32 10.00 -2.94
C LEU A 63 1.53 8.75 -2.08
N GLY A 64 1.04 7.60 -2.55
CA GLY A 64 1.29 6.33 -1.87
C GLY A 64 2.77 5.99 -1.79
N GLY A 65 3.54 6.34 -2.81
CA GLY A 65 4.99 6.17 -2.78
C GLY A 65 5.65 7.02 -1.71
N PHE A 66 5.17 8.25 -1.52
CA PHE A 66 5.64 9.11 -0.46
C PHE A 66 5.40 8.48 0.92
N TRP A 67 4.19 7.95 1.14
CA TRP A 67 3.88 7.27 2.40
C TRP A 67 4.73 6.03 2.59
N ALA A 68 4.96 5.26 1.53
CA ALA A 68 5.77 4.05 1.61
C ALA A 68 7.16 4.33 2.14
N GLN A 69 7.76 5.46 1.75
CA GLN A 69 9.09 5.84 2.21
C GLN A 69 9.13 6.12 3.71
N LYS A 70 8.01 6.46 4.31
CA LYS A 70 7.91 6.71 5.76
C LYS A 70 7.81 5.41 6.57
N LEU A 71 7.50 4.29 5.90
CA LEU A 71 7.31 3.00 6.56
C LEU A 71 8.64 2.25 6.53
N ARG A 72 9.38 2.30 7.62
CA ARG A 72 10.71 1.70 7.70
C ARG A 72 10.65 0.21 7.98
N GLY A 73 11.67 -0.51 7.53
CA GLY A 73 11.81 -1.93 7.83
C GLY A 73 11.13 -2.85 6.83
N TYR A 74 10.62 -2.31 5.72
CA TYR A 74 9.91 -3.10 4.70
C TYR A 74 10.54 -2.89 3.34
N ARG A 75 10.48 -3.95 2.50
CA ARG A 75 10.91 -3.83 1.10
C ARG A 75 9.87 -3.02 0.33
N LYS A 76 10.35 -2.18 -0.58
CA LYS A 76 9.49 -1.24 -1.32
C LYS A 76 9.86 -1.20 -2.80
N ILE A 77 8.85 -0.89 -3.57
CA ILE A 77 8.99 -0.58 -4.98
C ILE A 77 8.41 0.80 -5.23
#